data_065d999cb642582d1327f09da7ae5a8c
#
_entry.id   065d999cb642582d1327f09da7ae5a8c
#
_cell.length_a   1.000
_cell.length_b   1.000
_cell.length_c   1.000
_cell.angle_alpha   90.00
_cell.angle_beta   90.00
_cell.angle_gamma   90.00
#
_symmetry.space_group_name_H-M   'P 1'
#
loop_
_entity.id
_entity.type
_entity.pdbx_description
1 polymer ?
#
loop_
_entity_poly.entity_id
_entity_poly.type
_entity_poly.pdbx_seq_one_letter_code
_entity_poly.pdbx_strand_id
1 'polypeptide(L)'
;MKTLNVELIVTPKTPKKIRKGVKLLLSALKITDAKPVYLSFTHRSDTYLNSFCFKNCEDEKKKTGCEIIYGWSLWEDKKLGFYEAEFHSVIKDNGDLIDITPRRKNEDSILFVADMSKTSGRKSVNSWYSWSNCKIVNGHVAEVSVELEIVQADGELSEFHTAHAIAGKK
;
A
#
# COMPACT_ATOMS: atom_id res chain seq x y z
N MET A 1 33.25 7.05 -19.76
CA MET A 1 32.78 7.32 -18.41
C MET A 1 31.89 6.17 -17.95
N LYS A 2 32.32 5.34 -17.00
CA LYS A 2 31.49 4.27 -16.47
C LYS A 2 30.51 4.91 -15.45
N THR A 3 29.25 4.92 -15.78
CA THR A 3 28.20 5.32 -14.84
C THR A 3 28.11 4.21 -13.78
N LEU A 4 28.56 4.50 -12.57
CA LEU A 4 28.33 3.64 -11.41
C LEU A 4 26.84 3.78 -11.05
N ASN A 5 26.03 2.77 -11.40
CA ASN A 5 24.71 2.62 -10.82
C ASN A 5 24.88 2.16 -9.37
N VAL A 6 24.85 3.11 -8.46
CA VAL A 6 24.75 2.80 -7.03
C VAL A 6 23.29 2.53 -6.75
N GLU A 7 22.91 1.27 -6.61
CA GLU A 7 21.60 0.91 -6.08
C GLU A 7 21.54 1.34 -4.61
N LEU A 8 20.61 2.24 -4.31
CA LEU A 8 20.36 2.67 -2.95
C LEU A 8 19.62 1.55 -2.21
N ILE A 9 20.28 0.88 -1.28
CA ILE A 9 19.65 -0.14 -0.44
C ILE A 9 18.84 0.59 0.64
N VAL A 10 17.53 0.56 0.49
CA VAL A 10 16.58 1.16 1.43
C VAL A 10 16.03 0.10 2.37
N THR A 11 15.97 0.41 3.66
CA THR A 11 15.35 -0.45 4.69
C THR A 11 14.19 0.31 5.36
N PRO A 12 13.06 0.46 4.68
CA PRO A 12 11.97 1.26 5.19
C PRO A 12 11.29 0.60 6.39
N LYS A 13 10.86 1.43 7.32
CA LYS A 13 10.14 1.05 8.54
C LYS A 13 8.91 1.92 8.72
N THR A 14 7.98 1.46 9.54
CA THR A 14 6.84 2.29 9.96
C THR A 14 7.35 3.54 10.71
N PRO A 15 6.94 4.74 10.30
CA PRO A 15 7.29 5.97 11.01
C PRO A 15 6.78 5.96 12.45
N LYS A 16 7.64 6.22 13.41
CA LYS A 16 7.23 6.33 14.82
C LYS A 16 6.48 7.62 15.15
N LYS A 17 6.63 8.64 14.31
CA LYS A 17 6.01 9.97 14.48
C LYS A 17 5.69 10.56 13.10
N ILE A 18 4.60 11.32 13.05
CA ILE A 18 4.21 12.07 11.86
C ILE A 18 5.07 13.34 11.79
N ARG A 19 6.12 13.29 10.98
CA ARG A 19 7.09 14.38 10.78
C ARG A 19 7.01 14.95 9.37
N LYS A 20 7.90 15.86 9.04
CA LYS A 20 7.97 16.57 7.76
C LYS A 20 7.93 15.62 6.54
N GLY A 21 8.66 14.50 6.56
CA GLY A 21 8.67 13.55 5.45
C GLY A 21 7.31 12.89 5.20
N VAL A 22 6.61 12.50 6.26
CA VAL A 22 5.22 11.99 6.14
C VAL A 22 4.29 13.08 5.60
N LYS A 23 4.41 14.31 6.07
CA LYS A 23 3.61 15.44 5.56
C LYS A 23 3.88 15.75 4.09
N LEU A 24 5.12 15.56 3.63
CA LEU A 24 5.47 15.68 2.21
C LEU A 24 4.80 14.59 1.36
N LEU A 25 4.72 13.35 1.87
CA LEU A 25 3.95 12.28 1.20
C LEU A 25 2.47 12.66 1.07
N LEU A 26 1.84 13.12 2.15
CA LEU A 26 0.43 13.53 2.13
C LEU A 26 0.20 14.68 1.12
N SER A 27 1.13 15.61 1.04
CA SER A 27 1.09 16.69 0.06
C SER A 27 1.22 16.19 -1.37
N ALA A 28 2.18 15.31 -1.63
CA ALA A 28 2.38 14.71 -2.96
C ALA A 28 1.19 13.86 -3.41
N LEU A 29 0.49 13.21 -2.47
CA LEU A 29 -0.73 12.44 -2.71
C LEU A 29 -2.00 13.32 -2.78
N LYS A 30 -1.89 14.62 -2.49
CA LYS A 30 -3.01 15.58 -2.43
C LYS A 30 -4.09 15.22 -1.40
N ILE A 31 -3.67 14.68 -0.27
CA ILE A 31 -4.54 14.31 0.87
C ILE A 31 -4.06 14.95 2.18
N THR A 32 -3.68 16.22 2.13
CA THR A 32 -3.12 16.96 3.28
C THR A 32 -4.07 17.04 4.48
N ASP A 33 -5.36 16.96 4.28
CA ASP A 33 -6.39 17.00 5.34
C ASP A 33 -6.66 15.64 5.96
N ALA A 34 -6.15 14.55 5.35
CA ALA A 34 -6.30 13.21 5.88
C ALA A 34 -5.41 13.01 7.10
N LYS A 35 -5.91 12.22 8.07
CA LYS A 35 -5.19 11.93 9.32
C LYS A 35 -4.65 10.50 9.28
N PRO A 36 -3.32 10.32 9.22
CA PRO A 36 -2.74 8.99 9.38
C PRO A 36 -3.02 8.43 10.77
N VAL A 37 -3.27 7.13 10.81
CA VAL A 37 -3.53 6.37 12.04
C VAL A 37 -2.62 5.14 12.10
N TYR A 38 -2.22 4.74 13.30
CA TYR A 38 -1.50 3.49 13.50
C TYR A 38 -2.48 2.34 13.63
N LEU A 39 -2.28 1.30 12.83
CA LEU A 39 -3.11 0.10 12.83
C LEU A 39 -2.24 -1.11 13.17
N SER A 40 -2.65 -1.87 14.19
CA SER A 40 -2.06 -3.16 14.49
C SER A 40 -2.62 -4.23 13.57
N PHE A 41 -1.79 -5.23 13.25
CA PHE A 41 -2.25 -6.41 12.53
C PHE A 41 -3.25 -7.19 13.40
N THR A 42 -4.36 -7.58 12.80
CA THR A 42 -5.37 -8.44 13.41
C THR A 42 -5.55 -9.71 12.58
N HIS A 43 -5.24 -10.85 13.16
CA HIS A 43 -5.43 -12.13 12.49
C HIS A 43 -6.92 -12.41 12.27
N ARG A 44 -7.29 -12.72 11.02
CA ARG A 44 -8.66 -13.09 10.64
C ARG A 44 -8.75 -14.46 9.98
N SER A 45 -7.68 -14.88 9.27
CA SER A 45 -7.66 -16.16 8.58
C SER A 45 -6.23 -16.60 8.29
N ASP A 46 -5.96 -17.89 8.44
CA ASP A 46 -4.68 -18.51 8.06
C ASP A 46 -4.44 -18.51 6.55
N THR A 47 -5.49 -18.27 5.76
CA THR A 47 -5.39 -18.21 4.29
C THR A 47 -4.95 -16.86 3.76
N TYR A 48 -4.95 -15.82 4.60
CA TYR A 48 -4.53 -14.48 4.19
C TYR A 48 -3.01 -14.40 4.13
N LEU A 49 -2.51 -13.86 3.03
CA LEU A 49 -1.09 -13.84 2.71
C LEU A 49 -0.51 -12.43 2.81
N ASN A 50 0.75 -12.36 3.19
CA ASN A 50 1.54 -11.15 3.11
C ASN A 50 1.54 -10.61 1.67
N SER A 51 1.49 -9.30 1.50
CA SER A 51 1.47 -8.60 0.21
C SER A 51 0.21 -8.82 -0.64
N PHE A 52 -0.84 -9.45 -0.12
CA PHE A 52 -2.11 -9.69 -0.81
C PHE A 52 -3.28 -8.91 -0.18
N CYS A 53 -3.04 -7.66 0.22
CA CYS A 53 -4.02 -6.87 0.96
C CYS A 53 -5.37 -6.74 0.24
N PHE A 54 -5.38 -6.52 -1.08
CA PHE A 54 -6.62 -6.36 -1.83
C PHE A 54 -7.44 -7.65 -1.84
N LYS A 55 -6.78 -8.79 -2.11
CA LYS A 55 -7.44 -10.10 -2.08
C LYS A 55 -7.92 -10.45 -0.67
N ASN A 56 -7.09 -10.25 0.34
CA ASN A 56 -7.44 -10.54 1.74
C ASN A 56 -8.70 -9.75 2.15
N CYS A 57 -8.75 -8.46 1.83
CA CYS A 57 -9.90 -7.61 2.15
C CYS A 57 -11.16 -8.01 1.38
N GLU A 58 -11.04 -8.40 0.12
CA GLU A 58 -12.19 -8.88 -0.67
C GLU A 58 -12.74 -10.20 -0.14
N ASP A 59 -11.86 -11.14 0.22
CA ASP A 59 -12.26 -12.41 0.81
C ASP A 59 -12.95 -12.21 2.18
N GLU A 60 -12.44 -11.29 3.00
CA GLU A 60 -13.07 -10.93 4.27
C GLU A 60 -14.44 -10.28 4.06
N LYS A 61 -14.56 -9.38 3.09
CA LYS A 61 -15.83 -8.75 2.73
C LYS A 61 -16.87 -9.78 2.28
N LYS A 62 -16.48 -10.79 1.50
CA LYS A 62 -17.37 -11.89 1.09
C LYS A 62 -17.87 -12.69 2.29
N LYS A 63 -17.05 -12.86 3.33
CA LYS A 63 -17.39 -13.61 4.55
C LYS A 63 -18.25 -12.82 5.53
N THR A 64 -17.92 -11.56 5.76
CA THR A 64 -18.47 -10.76 6.87
C THR A 64 -19.32 -9.58 6.43
N GLY A 65 -19.26 -9.18 5.16
CA GLY A 65 -19.93 -7.97 4.67
C GLY A 65 -19.25 -6.66 5.11
N CYS A 66 -18.01 -6.71 5.64
CA CYS A 66 -17.27 -5.52 6.03
C CYS A 66 -17.02 -4.57 4.87
N GLU A 67 -16.72 -3.33 5.18
CA GLU A 67 -16.33 -2.31 4.21
C GLU A 67 -14.83 -2.38 3.94
N ILE A 68 -14.40 -2.26 2.68
CA ILE A 68 -12.99 -2.12 2.31
C ILE A 68 -12.64 -0.64 2.26
N ILE A 69 -11.57 -0.26 2.94
CA ILE A 69 -11.03 1.10 2.93
C ILE A 69 -9.68 1.07 2.23
N TYR A 70 -9.59 1.81 1.13
CA TYR A 70 -8.35 2.00 0.38
C TYR A 70 -7.59 3.22 0.90
N GLY A 71 -6.28 3.15 0.80
CA GLY A 71 -5.41 4.23 1.23
C GLY A 71 -3.95 3.87 1.06
N TRP A 72 -3.12 4.37 1.96
CA TRP A 72 -1.67 4.28 1.85
C TRP A 72 -1.05 3.81 3.16
N SER A 73 -0.19 2.80 3.08
CA SER A 73 0.77 2.49 4.15
C SER A 73 2.00 3.37 3.98
N LEU A 74 2.39 4.08 5.03
CA LEU A 74 3.49 5.04 5.00
C LEU A 74 4.74 4.45 5.63
N TRP A 75 5.87 4.62 4.96
CA TRP A 75 7.17 4.05 5.31
C TRP A 75 8.25 5.12 5.34
N GLU A 76 9.27 4.94 6.18
CA GLU A 76 10.43 5.82 6.23
C GLU A 76 11.75 5.06 6.38
N ASP A 77 12.80 5.54 5.72
CA ASP A 77 14.19 5.31 6.07
C ASP A 77 14.86 6.68 6.32
N LYS A 78 14.90 7.06 7.59
CA LYS A 78 15.40 8.40 7.99
C LYS A 78 16.85 8.64 7.61
N LYS A 79 17.70 7.60 7.64
CA LYS A 79 19.13 7.73 7.34
C LYS A 79 19.34 8.17 5.89
N LEU A 80 18.47 7.72 5.00
CA LEU A 80 18.53 8.00 3.58
C LEU A 80 17.58 9.14 3.16
N GLY A 81 16.85 9.76 4.08
CA GLY A 81 15.82 10.74 3.77
C GLY A 81 14.73 10.19 2.85
N PHE A 82 14.47 8.88 2.93
CA PHE A 82 13.52 8.16 2.09
C PHE A 82 12.17 8.02 2.78
N TYR A 83 11.11 8.32 2.05
CA TYR A 83 9.72 8.14 2.45
C TYR A 83 8.93 7.53 1.31
N GLU A 84 8.08 6.56 1.61
CA GLU A 84 7.26 5.87 0.62
C GLU A 84 5.82 5.74 1.12
N ALA A 85 4.88 5.97 0.21
CA ALA A 85 3.49 5.61 0.37
C ALA A 85 3.18 4.43 -0.57
N GLU A 86 2.80 3.31 0.02
CA GLU A 86 2.42 2.09 -0.69
C GLU A 86 0.90 1.96 -0.66
N PHE A 87 0.27 1.81 -1.83
CA PHE A 87 -1.18 1.66 -1.91
C PHE A 87 -1.61 0.36 -1.23
N HIS A 88 -2.57 0.47 -0.32
CA HIS A 88 -2.94 -0.59 0.61
C HIS A 88 -4.44 -0.56 0.87
N SER A 89 -4.99 -1.70 1.29
CA SER A 89 -6.36 -1.79 1.76
C SER A 89 -6.43 -2.41 3.14
N VAL A 90 -7.37 -1.92 3.91
CA VAL A 90 -7.76 -2.42 5.23
C VAL A 90 -9.27 -2.60 5.24
N ILE A 91 -9.80 -3.21 6.28
CA ILE A 91 -11.25 -3.31 6.46
C ILE A 91 -11.74 -2.32 7.52
N LYS A 92 -13.01 -1.94 7.41
CA LYS A 92 -13.75 -1.26 8.46
C LYS A 92 -14.83 -2.21 8.97
N ASP A 93 -14.73 -2.54 10.25
CA ASP A 93 -15.63 -3.45 10.92
C ASP A 93 -16.11 -2.81 12.22
N ASN A 94 -17.42 -2.71 12.40
CA ASN A 94 -18.03 -2.03 13.55
C ASN A 94 -17.50 -0.60 13.82
N GLY A 95 -17.14 0.12 12.74
CA GLY A 95 -16.62 1.49 12.84
C GLY A 95 -15.11 1.60 12.99
N ASP A 96 -14.40 0.51 13.28
CA ASP A 96 -12.95 0.48 13.47
C ASP A 96 -12.22 0.06 12.18
N LEU A 97 -11.11 0.74 11.89
CA LEU A 97 -10.18 0.32 10.85
C LEU A 97 -9.30 -0.81 11.36
N ILE A 98 -9.21 -1.89 10.60
CA ILE A 98 -8.45 -3.10 10.96
C ILE A 98 -7.59 -3.53 9.79
N ASP A 99 -6.31 -3.72 10.03
CA ASP A 99 -5.40 -4.31 9.07
C ASP A 99 -5.34 -5.83 9.26
N ILE A 100 -5.72 -6.57 8.23
CA ILE A 100 -5.81 -8.03 8.24
C ILE A 100 -4.74 -8.72 7.40
N THR A 101 -3.81 -7.94 6.82
CA THR A 101 -2.74 -8.49 5.98
C THR A 101 -1.52 -8.81 6.82
N PRO A 102 -1.07 -10.08 6.85
CA PRO A 102 0.11 -10.49 7.62
C PRO A 102 1.36 -9.69 7.25
N ARG A 103 2.18 -9.40 8.24
CA ARG A 103 3.41 -8.61 8.09
C ARG A 103 4.60 -9.45 7.66
N ARG A 104 5.48 -8.83 6.86
CA ARG A 104 6.70 -9.48 6.37
C ARG A 104 7.81 -9.52 7.41
N LYS A 105 7.88 -8.52 8.30
CA LYS A 105 9.01 -8.26 9.21
C LYS A 105 8.57 -8.02 10.66
N ASN A 106 7.60 -8.73 11.18
CA ASN A 106 7.14 -8.60 12.58
C ASN A 106 6.94 -7.15 13.04
N GLU A 107 6.49 -6.28 12.11
CA GLU A 107 6.11 -4.91 12.49
C GLU A 107 4.85 -4.97 13.34
N ASP A 108 4.86 -4.30 14.50
CA ASP A 108 3.72 -4.28 15.41
C ASP A 108 2.53 -3.52 14.83
N SER A 109 2.79 -2.52 14.00
CA SER A 109 1.76 -1.68 13.38
C SER A 109 2.23 -1.08 12.06
N ILE A 110 1.26 -0.65 11.25
CA ILE A 110 1.50 0.24 10.10
C ILE A 110 0.99 1.64 10.42
N LEU A 111 1.55 2.63 9.75
CA LEU A 111 0.95 3.95 9.67
C LEU A 111 0.12 4.03 8.38
N PHE A 112 -1.20 4.10 8.53
CA PHE A 112 -2.15 4.08 7.43
C PHE A 112 -2.88 5.42 7.31
N VAL A 113 -3.10 5.86 6.09
CA VAL A 113 -3.96 7.01 5.78
C VAL A 113 -4.99 6.60 4.72
N ALA A 114 -6.26 6.78 5.03
CA ALA A 114 -7.34 6.53 4.07
C ALA A 114 -7.32 7.58 2.94
N ASP A 115 -7.59 7.11 1.73
CA ASP A 115 -7.72 7.96 0.55
C ASP A 115 -9.00 7.58 -0.20
N MET A 116 -10.08 8.29 0.11
CA MET A 116 -11.42 8.01 -0.44
C MET A 116 -11.54 8.34 -1.94
N SER A 117 -10.52 8.96 -2.53
CA SER A 117 -10.50 9.28 -3.96
C SER A 117 -9.99 8.13 -4.84
N LYS A 118 -9.46 7.07 -4.23
CA LYS A 118 -8.82 5.95 -4.93
C LYS A 118 -9.36 4.61 -4.49
N THR A 119 -9.42 3.70 -5.46
CA THR A 119 -9.80 2.30 -5.26
C THR A 119 -8.89 1.40 -6.06
N SER A 120 -8.95 0.11 -5.80
CA SER A 120 -8.33 -0.94 -6.61
C SER A 120 -9.39 -1.98 -6.94
N GLY A 121 -9.30 -2.60 -8.11
CA GLY A 121 -10.28 -3.62 -8.46
C GLY A 121 -10.18 -4.13 -9.89
N ARG A 122 -11.05 -5.07 -10.21
CA ARG A 122 -11.17 -5.66 -11.53
C ARG A 122 -11.79 -4.65 -12.50
N LYS A 123 -11.17 -4.46 -13.65
CA LYS A 123 -11.64 -3.59 -14.73
C LYS A 123 -12.35 -4.39 -15.82
N SER A 124 -11.83 -5.59 -16.12
CA SER A 124 -12.41 -6.56 -17.05
C SER A 124 -11.99 -7.97 -16.62
N VAL A 125 -12.39 -8.99 -17.39
CA VAL A 125 -12.00 -10.40 -17.10
C VAL A 125 -10.48 -10.60 -17.08
N ASN A 126 -9.74 -9.80 -17.83
CA ASN A 126 -8.30 -9.92 -17.97
C ASN A 126 -7.51 -8.70 -17.47
N SER A 127 -8.15 -7.76 -16.79
CA SER A 127 -7.45 -6.58 -16.29
C SER A 127 -7.87 -6.16 -14.88
N TRP A 128 -6.91 -5.57 -14.17
CA TRP A 128 -7.05 -5.02 -12.83
C TRP A 128 -6.39 -3.66 -12.75
N TYR A 129 -6.99 -2.71 -12.06
CA TYR A 129 -6.40 -1.39 -11.83
C TYR A 129 -5.95 -1.21 -10.37
N SER A 130 -4.90 -0.47 -10.18
CA SER A 130 -4.36 -0.07 -8.88
C SER A 130 -3.52 1.19 -9.02
N TRP A 131 -2.76 1.53 -7.99
CA TRP A 131 -1.94 2.74 -7.93
C TRP A 131 -0.49 2.40 -7.59
N SER A 132 0.45 3.04 -8.26
CA SER A 132 1.87 2.91 -7.95
C SER A 132 2.24 3.66 -6.67
N ASN A 133 3.40 3.31 -6.09
CA ASN A 133 3.90 3.96 -4.90
C ASN A 133 4.33 5.40 -5.18
N CYS A 134 4.15 6.27 -4.17
CA CYS A 134 4.73 7.62 -4.16
C CYS A 134 6.00 7.58 -3.32
N LYS A 135 7.09 8.20 -3.81
CA LYS A 135 8.38 8.22 -3.12
C LYS A 135 8.94 9.63 -2.99
N ILE A 136 9.46 9.93 -1.81
CA ILE A 136 10.20 11.15 -1.49
C ILE A 136 11.62 10.78 -1.13
N VAL A 137 12.59 11.46 -1.71
CA VAL A 137 14.02 11.29 -1.40
C VAL A 137 14.63 12.67 -1.15
N ASN A 138 15.27 12.85 0.02
CA ASN A 138 15.92 14.10 0.40
C ASN A 138 15.01 15.34 0.24
N GLY A 139 13.73 15.22 0.59
CA GLY A 139 12.76 16.31 0.53
C GLY A 139 12.16 16.57 -0.85
N HIS A 140 12.50 15.78 -1.86
CA HIS A 140 12.00 15.90 -3.23
C HIS A 140 11.15 14.70 -3.62
N VAL A 141 10.10 14.93 -4.41
CA VAL A 141 9.29 13.85 -4.98
C VAL A 141 10.10 13.12 -6.04
N ALA A 142 10.50 11.88 -5.75
CA ALA A 142 11.24 11.02 -6.68
C ALA A 142 10.31 10.26 -7.62
N GLU A 143 9.17 9.78 -7.10
CA GLU A 143 8.14 9.10 -7.89
C GLU A 143 6.76 9.60 -7.46
N VAL A 144 5.94 9.98 -8.45
CA VAL A 144 4.53 10.33 -8.25
C VAL A 144 3.70 9.06 -8.45
N SER A 145 2.70 8.83 -7.59
CA SER A 145 1.76 7.76 -7.80
C SER A 145 0.91 7.99 -9.05
N VAL A 146 0.80 6.95 -9.86
CA VAL A 146 -0.04 6.92 -11.07
C VAL A 146 -0.92 5.69 -11.05
N GLU A 147 -2.04 5.75 -11.77
CA GLU A 147 -2.88 4.57 -11.98
C GLU A 147 -2.12 3.52 -12.80
N LEU A 148 -2.19 2.29 -12.36
CA LEU A 148 -1.63 1.11 -13.03
C LEU A 148 -2.76 0.23 -13.52
N GLU A 149 -2.63 -0.30 -14.73
CA GLU A 149 -3.47 -1.37 -15.24
C GLU A 149 -2.62 -2.62 -15.47
N ILE A 150 -3.01 -3.72 -14.87
CA ILE A 150 -2.40 -5.03 -15.06
C ILE A 150 -3.28 -5.82 -15.99
N VAL A 151 -2.75 -6.20 -17.14
CA VAL A 151 -3.47 -6.92 -18.18
C VAL A 151 -2.80 -8.26 -18.43
N GLN A 152 -3.61 -9.32 -18.47
CA GLN A 152 -3.19 -10.63 -18.96
C GLN A 152 -3.71 -10.80 -20.39
N ALA A 153 -2.79 -10.94 -21.35
CA ALA A 153 -3.14 -11.00 -22.77
C ALA A 153 -3.98 -12.24 -23.12
N ASP A 154 -3.68 -13.38 -22.50
CA ASP A 154 -4.31 -14.67 -22.76
C ASP A 154 -5.06 -15.17 -21.54
N GLY A 155 -6.39 -15.10 -21.59
CA GLY A 155 -7.25 -15.65 -20.56
C GLY A 155 -7.66 -14.69 -19.45
N GLU A 156 -8.19 -15.23 -18.38
CA GLU A 156 -8.68 -14.48 -17.23
C GLU A 156 -7.55 -14.18 -16.24
N LEU A 157 -7.44 -12.94 -15.82
CA LEU A 157 -6.50 -12.54 -14.77
C LEU A 157 -7.03 -13.01 -13.41
N SER A 158 -6.31 -13.92 -12.77
CA SER A 158 -6.65 -14.39 -11.44
C SER A 158 -6.36 -13.31 -10.38
N GLU A 159 -7.16 -13.26 -9.31
CA GLU A 159 -6.94 -12.37 -8.17
C GLU A 159 -5.56 -12.60 -7.54
N PHE A 160 -5.11 -13.86 -7.49
CA PHE A 160 -3.78 -14.22 -7.01
C PHE A 160 -2.66 -13.56 -7.82
N HIS A 161 -2.68 -13.69 -9.14
CA HIS A 161 -1.69 -13.09 -10.02
C HIS A 161 -1.71 -11.57 -9.94
N THR A 162 -2.90 -10.97 -9.83
CA THR A 162 -3.07 -9.52 -9.71
C THR A 162 -2.41 -8.99 -8.45
N ALA A 163 -2.71 -9.59 -7.30
CA ALA A 163 -2.14 -9.17 -6.03
C ALA A 163 -0.61 -9.34 -6.02
N HIS A 164 -0.10 -10.46 -6.54
CA HIS A 164 1.33 -10.72 -6.65
C HIS A 164 2.04 -9.76 -7.61
N ALA A 165 1.43 -9.45 -8.75
CA ALA A 165 2.00 -8.50 -9.71
C ALA A 165 2.10 -7.08 -9.14
N ILE A 166 1.13 -6.66 -8.31
CA ILE A 166 1.16 -5.37 -7.62
C ILE A 166 2.26 -5.36 -6.56
N ALA A 167 2.40 -6.43 -5.78
CA ALA A 167 3.38 -6.55 -4.71
C ALA A 167 4.82 -6.80 -5.21
N GLY A 168 4.96 -7.47 -6.35
CA GLY A 168 6.26 -7.90 -6.89
C GLY A 168 7.03 -6.84 -7.69
N LYS A 169 6.45 -5.67 -7.94
CA LYS A 169 7.12 -4.55 -8.59
C LYS A 169 7.82 -3.64 -7.58
N LYS A 170 8.68 -4.24 -6.76
CA LYS A 170 9.63 -3.49 -5.92
C LYS A 170 10.97 -3.41 -6.60
#